data_bfe31b9d5534f10b428c2b6e098fc8b8
#
_entry.id   bfe31b9d5534f10b428c2b6e098fc8b8
#
_cell.length_a   1.000
_cell.length_b   1.000
_cell.length_c   1.000
_cell.angle_alpha   90.00
_cell.angle_beta   90.00
_cell.angle_gamma   90.00
#
_symmetry.space_group_name_H-M   'P 1'
#
loop_
_entity.id
_entity.type
_entity.pdbx_description
1 polymer ?
#
loop_
_entity_poly.entity_id
_entity_poly.type
_entity_poly.pdbx_seq_one_letter_code
_entity_poly.pdbx_strand_id
1 'polypeptide(L)'
;MKENIKAIFLDLGGTFRVVEENRPFILAARTRIAEICGTDMDPDDYYDFLNKRYDTYREWALKYMCEAPEEMLWTRWLVPELDKEHIERNAKELTYNFRRSKGERVVVEKGIETVRELIGRGYKVGIISDLIGTLEIDEWLDNDSIRDLFCTVQQSSVTMLRKPHPAIYFLALQEAGVRPEESCFVGDNLKRDIIGAKQSCFAGTVGAEYPGGLPFKLTEENRPDCILHHFDELLNIFPGEGRFCPEAGEDPSPRIK
;
A
#
# COMPACT_ATOMS: atom_id res chain seq x y z
N MET A 1 -3.05 -0.24 27.06
CA MET A 1 -3.24 -1.58 26.45
C MET A 1 -4.69 -1.74 26.00
N LYS A 2 -4.93 -2.22 24.81
CA LYS A 2 -6.26 -2.63 24.33
C LYS A 2 -6.26 -4.16 24.21
N GLU A 3 -7.37 -4.76 24.51
CA GLU A 3 -7.55 -6.23 24.53
C GLU A 3 -8.58 -6.64 23.48
N ASN A 4 -8.59 -7.93 23.15
CA ASN A 4 -9.48 -8.54 22.16
C ASN A 4 -9.19 -8.14 20.68
N ILE A 5 -7.94 -7.82 20.38
CA ILE A 5 -7.51 -7.62 18.98
C ILE A 5 -7.36 -8.99 18.31
N LYS A 6 -8.05 -9.17 17.20
CA LYS A 6 -8.06 -10.41 16.40
C LYS A 6 -7.35 -10.27 15.06
N ALA A 7 -7.28 -9.07 14.51
CA ALA A 7 -6.70 -8.85 13.21
C ALA A 7 -5.79 -7.61 13.14
N ILE A 8 -4.75 -7.72 12.35
CA ILE A 8 -3.81 -6.64 12.01
C ILE A 8 -3.85 -6.48 10.49
N PHE A 9 -4.20 -5.29 10.03
CA PHE A 9 -4.22 -4.96 8.60
C PHE A 9 -3.02 -4.10 8.26
N LEU A 10 -2.34 -4.45 7.18
CA LEU A 10 -1.12 -3.80 6.70
C LEU A 10 -1.40 -3.04 5.41
N ASP A 11 -0.89 -1.82 5.28
CA ASP A 11 -0.57 -1.28 3.97
C ASP A 11 0.63 -2.02 3.37
N LEU A 12 0.80 -1.95 2.05
CA LEU A 12 1.93 -2.55 1.36
C LEU A 12 3.05 -1.53 1.12
N GLY A 13 2.77 -0.52 0.32
CA GLY A 13 3.80 0.39 -0.17
C GLY A 13 4.32 1.35 0.90
N GLY A 14 5.60 1.26 1.28
CA GLY A 14 6.18 2.03 2.38
C GLY A 14 5.97 1.40 3.77
N THR A 15 5.24 0.28 3.84
CA THR A 15 4.95 -0.43 5.09
C THR A 15 5.50 -1.85 5.08
N PHE A 16 4.88 -2.77 4.31
CA PHE A 16 5.36 -4.15 4.19
C PHE A 16 6.34 -4.32 3.03
N ARG A 17 6.25 -3.45 2.02
CA ARG A 17 7.17 -3.40 0.89
C ARG A 17 7.73 -2.00 0.69
N VAL A 18 9.05 -1.93 0.53
CA VAL A 18 9.77 -0.70 0.22
C VAL A 18 10.31 -0.73 -1.21
N VAL A 19 10.64 0.45 -1.73
CA VAL A 19 11.21 0.58 -3.07
C VAL A 19 12.73 0.64 -2.95
N GLU A 20 13.40 -0.25 -3.68
CA GLU A 20 14.85 -0.22 -3.89
C GLU A 20 15.16 0.28 -5.29
N GLU A 21 16.19 1.11 -5.40
CA GLU A 21 16.66 1.59 -6.67
C GLU A 21 17.41 0.46 -7.41
N ASN A 22 16.87 0.05 -8.54
CA ASN A 22 17.50 -0.91 -9.46
C ASN A 22 17.46 -0.33 -10.87
N ARG A 23 18.51 0.37 -11.28
CA ARG A 23 18.54 1.10 -12.56
C ARG A 23 18.30 0.21 -13.78
N PRO A 24 18.91 -0.97 -13.93
CA PRO A 24 18.60 -1.89 -15.03
C PRO A 24 17.12 -2.31 -15.06
N PHE A 25 16.53 -2.60 -13.90
CA PHE A 25 15.13 -2.96 -13.75
C PHE A 25 14.19 -1.82 -14.16
N ILE A 26 14.49 -0.59 -13.70
CA ILE A 26 13.75 0.63 -14.04
C ILE A 26 13.80 0.88 -15.55
N LEU A 27 15.00 0.82 -16.15
CA LEU A 27 15.18 1.11 -17.58
C LEU A 27 14.46 0.08 -18.44
N ALA A 28 14.52 -1.20 -18.10
CA ALA A 28 13.80 -2.25 -18.83
C ALA A 28 12.28 -1.99 -18.82
N ALA A 29 11.72 -1.60 -17.69
CA ALA A 29 10.31 -1.27 -17.58
C ALA A 29 9.91 -0.04 -18.41
N ARG A 30 10.72 1.03 -18.36
CA ARG A 30 10.49 2.26 -19.15
C ARG A 30 10.60 2.02 -20.65
N THR A 31 11.61 1.25 -21.08
CA THR A 31 11.78 0.84 -22.47
C THR A 31 10.55 0.06 -22.95
N ARG A 32 10.05 -0.87 -22.14
CA ARG A 32 8.88 -1.65 -22.52
C ARG A 32 7.62 -0.80 -22.69
N ILE A 33 7.43 0.23 -21.87
CA ILE A 33 6.33 1.20 -22.05
C ILE A 33 6.49 1.95 -23.38
N ALA A 34 7.68 2.46 -23.67
CA ALA A 34 7.96 3.20 -24.91
C ALA A 34 7.69 2.34 -26.16
N GLU A 35 8.11 1.07 -26.13
CA GLU A 35 7.84 0.10 -27.22
C GLU A 35 6.34 -0.11 -27.44
N ILE A 36 5.58 -0.37 -26.37
CA ILE A 36 4.13 -0.60 -26.48
C ILE A 36 3.41 0.65 -26.99
N CYS A 37 3.83 1.82 -26.55
CA CYS A 37 3.25 3.10 -27.00
C CYS A 37 3.75 3.54 -28.38
N GLY A 38 4.77 2.87 -28.94
CA GLY A 38 5.31 3.16 -30.28
C GLY A 38 5.96 4.54 -30.38
N THR A 39 6.66 4.98 -29.32
CA THR A 39 7.35 6.28 -29.31
C THR A 39 8.84 6.12 -29.51
N ASP A 40 9.45 7.09 -30.24
CA ASP A 40 10.90 7.19 -30.41
C ASP A 40 11.58 8.06 -29.33
N MET A 41 10.83 8.52 -28.33
CA MET A 41 11.39 9.27 -27.21
C MET A 41 12.31 8.39 -26.36
N ASP A 42 13.31 9.02 -25.74
CA ASP A 42 14.11 8.35 -24.72
C ASP A 42 13.18 7.77 -23.61
N PRO A 43 13.38 6.52 -23.15
CA PRO A 43 12.50 5.89 -22.19
C PRO A 43 12.34 6.65 -20.86
N ASP A 44 13.38 7.35 -20.39
CA ASP A 44 13.29 8.16 -19.18
C ASP A 44 12.49 9.44 -19.40
N ASP A 45 12.71 10.12 -20.51
CA ASP A 45 11.95 11.31 -20.89
C ASP A 45 10.47 10.98 -21.10
N TYR A 46 10.19 9.84 -21.73
CA TYR A 46 8.81 9.38 -21.92
C TYR A 46 8.14 9.02 -20.61
N TYR A 47 8.85 8.37 -19.69
CA TYR A 47 8.34 8.11 -18.36
C TYR A 47 8.01 9.41 -17.59
N ASP A 48 8.87 10.42 -17.67
CA ASP A 48 8.63 11.72 -17.02
C ASP A 48 7.41 12.44 -17.62
N PHE A 49 7.22 12.33 -18.93
CA PHE A 49 6.01 12.81 -19.60
C PHE A 49 4.74 12.11 -19.07
N LEU A 50 4.76 10.79 -18.99
CA LEU A 50 3.65 10.00 -18.45
C LEU A 50 3.39 10.30 -16.98
N ASN A 51 4.44 10.49 -16.19
CA ASN A 51 4.31 10.76 -14.75
C ASN A 51 3.63 12.11 -14.49
N LYS A 52 3.87 13.13 -15.30
CA LYS A 52 3.13 14.41 -15.23
C LYS A 52 1.64 14.23 -15.52
N ARG A 53 1.29 13.39 -16.48
CA ARG A 53 -0.11 13.06 -16.80
C ARG A 53 -0.76 12.21 -15.69
N TYR A 54 0.03 11.31 -15.10
CA TYR A 54 -0.40 10.52 -13.96
C TYR A 54 -0.74 11.38 -12.73
N ASP A 55 -0.08 12.51 -12.52
CA ASP A 55 -0.41 13.43 -11.43
C ASP A 55 -1.85 13.96 -11.57
N THR A 56 -2.30 14.27 -12.78
CA THR A 56 -3.70 14.68 -13.05
C THR A 56 -4.70 13.56 -12.71
N TYR A 57 -4.38 12.32 -13.12
CA TYR A 57 -5.17 11.16 -12.71
C TYR A 57 -5.20 10.99 -11.19
N ARG A 58 -4.04 11.11 -10.54
CA ARG A 58 -3.90 10.96 -9.10
C ARG A 58 -4.74 11.99 -8.32
N GLU A 59 -4.78 13.24 -8.77
CA GLU A 59 -5.65 14.27 -8.20
C GLU A 59 -7.12 13.84 -8.26
N TRP A 60 -7.57 13.35 -9.42
CA TRP A 60 -8.91 12.83 -9.59
C TRP A 60 -9.18 11.63 -8.65
N ALA A 61 -8.30 10.65 -8.63
CA ALA A 61 -8.43 9.45 -7.81
C ALA A 61 -8.49 9.77 -6.30
N LEU A 62 -7.66 10.71 -5.83
CA LEU A 62 -7.67 11.17 -4.45
C LEU A 62 -8.93 11.97 -4.09
N LYS A 63 -9.41 12.80 -5.02
CA LYS A 63 -10.62 13.62 -4.80
C LYS A 63 -11.86 12.75 -4.64
N TYR A 64 -12.00 11.73 -5.45
CA TYR A 64 -13.17 10.86 -5.45
C TYR A 64 -12.98 9.57 -4.63
N MET A 65 -11.80 9.36 -4.06
CA MET A 65 -11.43 8.17 -3.29
C MET A 65 -11.72 6.87 -4.04
N CYS A 66 -11.43 6.87 -5.34
CA CYS A 66 -11.67 5.70 -6.21
C CYS A 66 -10.48 5.46 -7.15
N GLU A 67 -10.46 4.28 -7.72
CA GLU A 67 -9.50 3.86 -8.74
C GLU A 67 -10.22 3.71 -10.07
N ALA A 68 -9.57 4.05 -11.18
CA ALA A 68 -10.07 3.74 -12.50
C ALA A 68 -9.54 2.37 -12.95
N PRO A 69 -10.30 1.62 -13.77
CA PRO A 69 -9.75 0.47 -14.48
C PRO A 69 -8.50 0.86 -15.28
N GLU A 70 -7.55 -0.06 -15.42
CA GLU A 70 -6.27 0.19 -16.09
C GLU A 70 -6.47 0.69 -17.53
N GLU A 71 -7.43 0.13 -18.25
CA GLU A 71 -7.79 0.57 -19.60
C GLU A 71 -8.18 2.05 -19.63
N MET A 72 -8.99 2.47 -18.65
CA MET A 72 -9.44 3.86 -18.55
C MET A 72 -8.30 4.79 -18.10
N LEU A 73 -7.43 4.34 -17.17
CA LEU A 73 -6.23 5.07 -16.76
C LEU A 73 -5.38 5.45 -17.99
N TRP A 74 -5.12 4.48 -18.85
CA TRP A 74 -4.27 4.69 -20.02
C TRP A 74 -4.95 5.48 -21.11
N THR A 75 -6.17 5.12 -21.51
CA THR A 75 -6.86 5.73 -22.65
C THR A 75 -7.45 7.12 -22.37
N ARG A 76 -7.65 7.48 -21.10
CA ARG A 76 -8.22 8.78 -20.75
C ARG A 76 -7.20 9.79 -20.23
N TRP A 77 -6.20 9.32 -19.47
CA TRP A 77 -5.26 10.22 -18.81
C TRP A 77 -3.83 10.12 -19.34
N LEU A 78 -3.30 8.91 -19.53
CA LEU A 78 -1.88 8.75 -19.84
C LEU A 78 -1.57 8.96 -21.32
N VAL A 79 -2.29 8.29 -22.21
CA VAL A 79 -2.05 8.35 -23.66
C VAL A 79 -3.36 8.41 -24.48
N PRO A 80 -4.24 9.41 -24.24
CA PRO A 80 -5.54 9.51 -24.90
C PRO A 80 -5.45 9.74 -26.42
N GLU A 81 -4.29 10.11 -26.92
CA GLU A 81 -3.98 10.35 -28.33
C GLU A 81 -3.61 9.09 -29.12
N LEU A 82 -3.32 7.98 -28.44
CA LEU A 82 -2.92 6.74 -29.11
C LEU A 82 -4.14 5.87 -29.47
N ASP A 83 -3.92 4.85 -30.32
CA ASP A 83 -4.97 3.91 -30.71
C ASP A 83 -5.57 3.22 -29.49
N LYS A 84 -6.86 3.45 -29.29
CA LYS A 84 -7.56 3.02 -28.08
C LYS A 84 -7.58 1.50 -27.91
N GLU A 85 -7.87 0.74 -28.99
CA GLU A 85 -7.94 -0.72 -28.90
C GLU A 85 -6.57 -1.32 -28.58
N HIS A 86 -5.51 -0.76 -29.16
CA HIS A 86 -4.16 -1.20 -28.88
C HIS A 86 -3.79 -0.97 -27.42
N ILE A 87 -4.09 0.22 -26.91
CA ILE A 87 -3.78 0.58 -25.52
C ILE A 87 -4.61 -0.23 -24.52
N GLU A 88 -5.92 -0.42 -24.75
CA GLU A 88 -6.77 -1.24 -23.87
C GLU A 88 -6.26 -2.69 -23.76
N ARG A 89 -5.84 -3.30 -24.87
CA ARG A 89 -5.28 -4.66 -24.88
C ARG A 89 -3.98 -4.79 -24.08
N ASN A 90 -3.22 -3.71 -23.98
CA ASN A 90 -1.92 -3.69 -23.31
C ASN A 90 -1.96 -2.99 -21.92
N ALA A 91 -3.13 -2.54 -21.45
CA ALA A 91 -3.26 -1.68 -20.29
C ALA A 91 -2.66 -2.29 -19.01
N LYS A 92 -2.85 -3.57 -18.77
CA LYS A 92 -2.27 -4.28 -17.62
C LYS A 92 -0.75 -4.33 -17.68
N GLU A 93 -0.19 -4.66 -18.84
CA GLU A 93 1.28 -4.70 -19.04
C GLU A 93 1.88 -3.29 -18.92
N LEU A 94 1.21 -2.30 -19.47
CA LEU A 94 1.60 -0.89 -19.36
C LEU A 94 1.61 -0.43 -17.90
N THR A 95 0.53 -0.70 -17.14
CA THR A 95 0.43 -0.35 -15.72
C THR A 95 1.50 -1.06 -14.90
N TYR A 96 1.71 -2.34 -15.14
CA TYR A 96 2.74 -3.14 -14.49
C TYR A 96 4.14 -2.53 -14.68
N ASN A 97 4.50 -2.20 -15.93
CA ASN A 97 5.78 -1.56 -16.21
C ASN A 97 5.86 -0.11 -15.68
N PHE A 98 4.77 0.66 -15.72
CA PHE A 98 4.73 1.99 -15.14
C PHE A 98 5.00 1.98 -13.63
N ARG A 99 4.51 0.99 -12.93
CA ARG A 99 4.78 0.77 -11.50
C ARG A 99 6.25 0.38 -11.25
N ARG A 100 6.79 -0.52 -12.06
CA ARG A 100 8.20 -0.97 -12.01
C ARG A 100 9.19 0.14 -12.37
N SER A 101 8.76 1.11 -13.15
CA SER A 101 9.56 2.30 -13.50
C SER A 101 9.95 3.18 -12.31
N LYS A 102 9.39 2.93 -11.12
CA LYS A 102 9.74 3.63 -9.87
C LYS A 102 10.80 2.91 -9.03
N GLY A 103 11.13 1.68 -9.36
CA GLY A 103 12.06 0.82 -8.63
C GLY A 103 11.47 -0.56 -8.34
N GLU A 104 12.32 -1.42 -7.84
CA GLU A 104 11.96 -2.76 -7.41
C GLU A 104 11.33 -2.72 -6.01
N ARG A 105 10.24 -3.47 -5.81
CA ARG A 105 9.57 -3.53 -4.51
C ARG A 105 9.92 -4.82 -3.80
N VAL A 106 10.64 -4.67 -2.70
CA VAL A 106 11.10 -5.78 -1.85
C VAL A 106 10.36 -5.78 -0.51
N VAL A 107 10.22 -6.94 0.10
CA VAL A 107 9.70 -7.04 1.46
C VAL A 107 10.69 -6.37 2.42
N VAL A 108 10.18 -5.62 3.40
CA VAL A 108 11.01 -5.01 4.45
C VAL A 108 11.78 -6.08 5.23
N GLU A 109 12.89 -5.66 5.82
CA GLU A 109 13.72 -6.56 6.65
C GLU A 109 12.86 -7.28 7.70
N LYS A 110 13.03 -8.59 7.84
CA LYS A 110 12.25 -9.49 8.72
C LYS A 110 10.71 -9.44 8.51
N GLY A 111 10.23 -8.89 7.40
CA GLY A 111 8.80 -8.71 7.16
C GLY A 111 8.02 -10.02 7.18
N ILE A 112 8.48 -11.03 6.45
CA ILE A 112 7.81 -12.34 6.35
C ILE A 112 7.83 -13.08 7.69
N GLU A 113 8.96 -13.08 8.37
CA GLU A 113 9.14 -13.72 9.68
C GLU A 113 8.22 -13.09 10.71
N THR A 114 8.14 -11.76 10.72
CA THR A 114 7.26 -11.00 11.63
C THR A 114 5.79 -11.34 11.38
N VAL A 115 5.34 -11.39 10.13
CA VAL A 115 3.97 -11.79 9.79
C VAL A 115 3.67 -13.21 10.26
N ARG A 116 4.57 -14.16 10.02
CA ARG A 116 4.43 -15.55 10.47
C ARG A 116 4.32 -15.65 11.99
N GLU A 117 5.16 -14.90 12.71
CA GLU A 117 5.13 -14.88 14.17
C GLU A 117 3.83 -14.26 14.71
N LEU A 118 3.33 -13.16 14.12
CA LEU A 118 2.02 -12.58 14.49
C LEU A 118 0.88 -13.58 14.32
N ILE A 119 0.89 -14.34 13.22
CA ILE A 119 -0.09 -15.41 12.99
C ILE A 119 0.07 -16.52 14.05
N GLY A 120 1.29 -16.92 14.36
CA GLY A 120 1.60 -17.90 15.42
C GLY A 120 1.10 -17.45 16.81
N ARG A 121 1.03 -16.14 17.06
CA ARG A 121 0.46 -15.53 18.29
C ARG A 121 -1.07 -15.42 18.27
N GLY A 122 -1.72 -15.89 17.20
CA GLY A 122 -3.18 -15.94 17.09
C GLY A 122 -3.84 -14.73 16.43
N TYR A 123 -3.06 -13.80 15.85
CA TYR A 123 -3.62 -12.70 15.06
C TYR A 123 -3.87 -13.15 13.62
N LYS A 124 -4.99 -12.71 13.03
CA LYS A 124 -5.16 -12.70 11.58
C LYS A 124 -4.37 -11.54 11.00
N VAL A 125 -3.72 -11.73 9.85
CA VAL A 125 -3.05 -10.64 9.14
C VAL A 125 -3.71 -10.46 7.78
N GLY A 126 -4.04 -9.21 7.41
CA GLY A 126 -4.65 -8.86 6.14
C GLY A 126 -3.93 -7.69 5.47
N ILE A 127 -4.18 -7.49 4.17
CA ILE A 127 -3.62 -6.42 3.36
C ILE A 127 -4.75 -5.48 2.90
N ILE A 128 -4.53 -4.17 3.02
CA ILE A 128 -5.38 -3.14 2.39
C ILE A 128 -4.47 -2.11 1.71
N SER A 129 -4.39 -2.15 0.37
CA SER A 129 -3.43 -1.36 -0.39
C SER A 129 -4.06 -0.52 -1.50
N ASP A 130 -3.60 0.72 -1.65
CA ASP A 130 -3.89 1.55 -2.81
C ASP A 130 -2.89 1.27 -3.92
N LEU A 131 -3.36 0.68 -5.01
CA LEU A 131 -2.55 0.25 -6.14
C LEU A 131 -3.31 0.42 -7.45
N ILE A 132 -2.69 0.98 -8.47
CA ILE A 132 -3.31 1.16 -9.80
C ILE A 132 -3.30 -0.09 -10.67
N GLY A 133 -2.40 -1.05 -10.39
CA GLY A 133 -2.21 -2.28 -11.18
C GLY A 133 -2.88 -3.48 -10.51
N THR A 134 -3.36 -4.42 -11.31
CA THR A 134 -4.02 -5.64 -10.81
C THR A 134 -3.07 -6.84 -10.70
N LEU A 135 -1.88 -6.79 -11.31
CA LEU A 135 -0.98 -7.94 -11.40
C LEU A 135 0.03 -8.06 -10.26
N GLU A 136 0.49 -6.91 -9.72
CA GLU A 136 1.68 -6.87 -8.85
C GLU A 136 1.53 -7.63 -7.53
N ILE A 137 0.38 -7.48 -6.84
CA ILE A 137 0.21 -8.10 -5.51
C ILE A 137 0.18 -9.61 -5.64
N ASP A 138 -0.54 -10.14 -6.61
CA ASP A 138 -0.61 -11.58 -6.86
C ASP A 138 0.77 -12.15 -7.18
N GLU A 139 1.52 -11.48 -8.06
CA GLU A 139 2.89 -11.89 -8.39
C GLU A 139 3.80 -11.90 -7.15
N TRP A 140 3.75 -10.86 -6.33
CA TRP A 140 4.58 -10.79 -5.12
C TRP A 140 4.23 -11.87 -4.10
N LEU A 141 2.94 -12.10 -3.86
CA LEU A 141 2.51 -13.11 -2.90
C LEU A 141 2.90 -14.53 -3.34
N ASP A 142 2.88 -14.79 -4.65
CA ASP A 142 3.26 -16.09 -5.20
C ASP A 142 4.78 -16.27 -5.23
N ASN A 143 5.53 -15.26 -5.69
CA ASN A 143 6.99 -15.31 -5.75
C ASN A 143 7.62 -15.48 -4.37
N ASP A 144 7.08 -14.78 -3.36
CA ASP A 144 7.55 -14.89 -1.98
C ASP A 144 6.97 -16.10 -1.23
N SER A 145 6.03 -16.83 -1.84
CA SER A 145 5.32 -17.98 -1.23
C SER A 145 4.66 -17.62 0.10
N ILE A 146 3.95 -16.48 0.13
CA ILE A 146 3.32 -15.92 1.34
C ILE A 146 1.82 -15.67 1.21
N ARG A 147 1.19 -16.06 0.10
CA ARG A 147 -0.24 -15.83 -0.14
C ARG A 147 -1.11 -16.33 1.01
N ASP A 148 -0.83 -17.53 1.50
CA ASP A 148 -1.61 -18.19 2.55
C ASP A 148 -1.45 -17.55 3.93
N LEU A 149 -0.52 -16.59 4.09
CA LEU A 149 -0.36 -15.86 5.33
C LEU A 149 -1.45 -14.80 5.55
N PHE A 150 -2.08 -14.32 4.46
CA PHE A 150 -3.01 -13.22 4.52
C PHE A 150 -4.46 -13.70 4.44
N CYS A 151 -5.24 -13.40 5.47
CA CYS A 151 -6.67 -13.76 5.54
C CYS A 151 -7.55 -12.97 4.56
N THR A 152 -7.07 -11.83 4.07
CA THR A 152 -7.71 -10.98 3.06
C THR A 152 -6.67 -10.11 2.36
N VAL A 153 -6.92 -9.81 1.08
CA VAL A 153 -6.12 -8.89 0.29
C VAL A 153 -7.06 -7.94 -0.46
N GLN A 154 -7.20 -6.72 0.05
CA GLN A 154 -7.98 -5.67 -0.59
C GLN A 154 -7.05 -4.70 -1.31
N GLN A 155 -7.26 -4.53 -2.60
CA GLN A 155 -6.50 -3.57 -3.41
C GLN A 155 -7.43 -2.66 -4.21
N SER A 156 -7.09 -1.37 -4.28
CA SER A 156 -7.95 -0.36 -4.91
C SER A 156 -8.18 -0.61 -6.41
N SER A 157 -7.23 -1.20 -7.12
CA SER A 157 -7.39 -1.58 -8.54
C SER A 157 -8.43 -2.66 -8.79
N VAL A 158 -8.78 -3.47 -7.78
CA VAL A 158 -9.81 -4.51 -7.87
C VAL A 158 -11.15 -4.02 -7.31
N THR A 159 -11.11 -3.37 -6.14
CA THR A 159 -12.32 -2.89 -5.48
C THR A 159 -12.85 -1.58 -6.05
N MET A 160 -12.07 -0.86 -6.86
CA MET A 160 -12.29 0.52 -7.32
C MET A 160 -12.39 1.55 -6.17
N LEU A 161 -12.10 1.15 -4.95
CA LEU A 161 -12.15 2.00 -3.74
C LEU A 161 -10.75 2.25 -3.22
N ARG A 162 -10.43 3.52 -2.95
CA ARG A 162 -9.14 3.93 -2.38
C ARG A 162 -9.28 4.36 -0.93
N LYS A 163 -8.29 4.02 -0.12
CA LYS A 163 -8.13 4.63 1.21
C LYS A 163 -8.06 6.18 1.07
N PRO A 164 -8.71 6.97 1.92
CA PRO A 164 -9.40 6.58 3.17
C PRO A 164 -10.89 6.27 3.01
N HIS A 165 -11.41 5.91 1.84
CA HIS A 165 -12.82 5.53 1.69
C HIS A 165 -13.16 4.36 2.61
N PRO A 166 -14.15 4.47 3.53
CA PRO A 166 -14.38 3.47 4.57
C PRO A 166 -14.75 2.09 4.03
N ALA A 167 -15.37 2.01 2.85
CA ALA A 167 -15.80 0.74 2.28
C ALA A 167 -14.64 -0.26 2.03
N ILE A 168 -13.42 0.21 1.67
CA ILE A 168 -12.30 -0.72 1.46
C ILE A 168 -11.86 -1.41 2.76
N TYR A 169 -11.96 -0.69 3.90
CA TYR A 169 -11.69 -1.27 5.22
C TYR A 169 -12.78 -2.26 5.62
N PHE A 170 -14.05 -1.91 5.40
CA PHE A 170 -15.17 -2.81 5.73
C PHE A 170 -15.18 -4.07 4.88
N LEU A 171 -14.77 -4.01 3.61
CA LEU A 171 -14.57 -5.21 2.79
C LEU A 171 -13.53 -6.15 3.41
N ALA A 172 -12.37 -5.60 3.83
CA ALA A 172 -11.32 -6.38 4.48
C ALA A 172 -11.79 -6.98 5.81
N LEU A 173 -12.47 -6.21 6.64
CA LEU A 173 -13.03 -6.68 7.93
C LEU A 173 -14.05 -7.80 7.73
N GLN A 174 -14.95 -7.65 6.74
CA GLN A 174 -15.96 -8.65 6.41
C GLN A 174 -15.32 -9.97 5.96
N GLU A 175 -14.33 -9.91 5.07
CA GLU A 175 -13.65 -11.11 4.59
C GLU A 175 -12.82 -11.78 5.70
N ALA A 176 -12.16 -10.99 6.53
CA ALA A 176 -11.43 -11.50 7.70
C ALA A 176 -12.37 -12.04 8.81
N GLY A 177 -13.66 -11.72 8.77
CA GLY A 177 -14.64 -12.13 9.79
C GLY A 177 -14.34 -11.51 11.17
N VAL A 178 -13.99 -10.22 11.20
CA VAL A 178 -13.69 -9.46 12.42
C VAL A 178 -14.42 -8.11 12.42
N ARG A 179 -14.57 -7.53 13.59
CA ARG A 179 -15.17 -6.20 13.77
C ARG A 179 -14.09 -5.12 13.80
N PRO A 180 -14.41 -3.86 13.48
CA PRO A 180 -13.45 -2.76 13.53
C PRO A 180 -12.73 -2.65 14.90
N GLU A 181 -13.48 -2.74 15.99
CA GLU A 181 -12.97 -2.67 17.36
C GLU A 181 -12.11 -3.87 17.79
N GLU A 182 -12.02 -4.90 16.95
CA GLU A 182 -11.15 -6.07 17.11
C GLU A 182 -9.93 -6.02 16.21
N SER A 183 -9.69 -4.87 15.55
CA SER A 183 -8.70 -4.73 14.47
C SER A 183 -7.78 -3.54 14.67
N CYS A 184 -6.52 -3.69 14.26
CA CYS A 184 -5.55 -2.61 14.19
C CYS A 184 -5.06 -2.42 12.74
N PHE A 185 -4.65 -1.19 12.39
CA PHE A 185 -4.08 -0.87 11.08
C PHE A 185 -2.64 -0.39 11.23
N VAL A 186 -1.78 -0.86 10.33
CA VAL A 186 -0.36 -0.46 10.24
C VAL A 186 -0.11 0.15 8.87
N GLY A 187 0.42 1.37 8.80
CA GLY A 187 0.68 2.03 7.53
C GLY A 187 1.58 3.25 7.62
N ASP A 188 2.13 3.66 6.47
CA ASP A 188 3.06 4.79 6.33
C ASP A 188 2.38 6.12 6.01
N ASN A 189 1.12 6.11 5.61
CA ASN A 189 0.43 7.31 5.16
C ASN A 189 -0.61 7.80 6.19
N LEU A 190 -0.30 8.91 6.86
CA LEU A 190 -1.13 9.45 7.93
C LEU A 190 -2.59 9.71 7.53
N LYS A 191 -2.85 10.15 6.29
CA LYS A 191 -4.19 10.44 5.81
C LYS A 191 -4.96 9.17 5.41
N ARG A 192 -4.33 8.33 4.61
CA ARG A 192 -4.98 7.12 4.07
C ARG A 192 -5.09 6.05 5.14
N ASP A 193 -3.99 5.77 5.85
CA ASP A 193 -3.91 4.63 6.74
C ASP A 193 -4.38 4.96 8.14
N ILE A 194 -3.91 6.06 8.71
CA ILE A 194 -4.21 6.40 10.11
C ILE A 194 -5.60 7.04 10.24
N ILE A 195 -5.87 8.12 9.51
CA ILE A 195 -7.20 8.76 9.55
C ILE A 195 -8.26 7.80 9.02
N GLY A 196 -8.00 7.11 7.90
CA GLY A 196 -8.95 6.17 7.32
C GLY A 196 -9.33 5.02 8.26
N ALA A 197 -8.36 4.40 8.94
CA ALA A 197 -8.63 3.37 9.94
C ALA A 197 -9.41 3.91 11.14
N LYS A 198 -9.05 5.10 11.66
CA LYS A 198 -9.79 5.74 12.76
C LYS A 198 -11.24 6.04 12.38
N GLN A 199 -11.46 6.61 11.18
CA GLN A 199 -12.81 6.86 10.66
C GLN A 199 -13.60 5.59 10.40
N SER A 200 -12.93 4.46 10.20
CA SER A 200 -13.52 3.13 10.07
C SER A 200 -13.63 2.40 11.42
N CYS A 201 -13.43 3.11 12.53
CA CYS A 201 -13.58 2.63 13.92
C CYS A 201 -12.62 1.49 14.31
N PHE A 202 -11.45 1.41 13.71
CA PHE A 202 -10.41 0.47 14.14
C PHE A 202 -10.00 0.72 15.60
N ALA A 203 -9.71 -0.34 16.33
CA ALA A 203 -9.29 -0.26 17.73
C ALA A 203 -7.95 0.47 17.89
N GLY A 204 -7.03 0.30 16.94
CA GLY A 204 -5.70 0.91 17.02
C GLY A 204 -5.06 1.17 15.67
N THR A 205 -4.09 2.09 15.68
CA THR A 205 -3.31 2.48 14.51
C THR A 205 -1.83 2.56 14.86
N VAL A 206 -0.99 2.03 13.97
CA VAL A 206 0.47 2.07 14.06
C VAL A 206 1.03 2.77 12.84
N GLY A 207 1.81 3.82 13.04
CA GLY A 207 2.53 4.52 11.98
C GLY A 207 3.84 3.82 11.65
N ALA A 208 4.09 3.49 10.38
CA ALA A 208 5.37 2.97 9.93
C ALA A 208 6.25 4.13 9.41
N GLU A 209 7.27 4.53 10.17
CA GLU A 209 8.20 5.62 9.85
C GLU A 209 9.63 5.07 9.79
N TYR A 210 9.98 4.46 8.67
CA TYR A 210 11.29 3.82 8.52
C TYR A 210 12.44 4.81 8.39
N PRO A 211 13.66 4.43 8.84
CA PRO A 211 14.85 5.24 8.68
C PRO A 211 15.11 5.62 7.22
N GLY A 212 15.42 6.90 6.97
CA GLY A 212 15.63 7.43 5.62
C GLY A 212 14.36 7.87 4.90
N GLY A 213 13.17 7.59 5.44
CA GLY A 213 11.90 8.13 4.97
C GLY A 213 11.67 9.59 5.38
N LEU A 214 10.58 10.17 4.87
CA LEU A 214 10.15 11.50 5.29
C LEU A 214 9.49 11.40 6.68
N PRO A 215 9.90 12.25 7.66
CA PRO A 215 9.33 12.21 8.98
C PRO A 215 7.85 12.62 8.95
N PHE A 216 7.05 12.02 9.83
CA PHE A 216 5.64 12.33 9.97
C PHE A 216 5.40 13.77 10.42
N LYS A 217 4.51 14.46 9.72
CA LYS A 217 3.96 15.75 10.16
C LYS A 217 2.68 15.51 10.94
N LEU A 218 2.83 15.26 12.24
CA LEU A 218 1.74 14.88 13.12
C LEU A 218 0.85 16.06 13.49
N THR A 219 -0.45 15.78 13.52
CA THR A 219 -1.51 16.64 14.05
C THR A 219 -2.34 15.82 15.04
N GLU A 220 -3.26 16.43 15.76
CA GLU A 220 -4.17 15.71 16.64
C GLU A 220 -5.02 14.67 15.89
N GLU A 221 -5.48 15.02 14.69
CA GLU A 221 -6.34 14.15 13.88
C GLU A 221 -5.59 12.92 13.31
N ASN A 222 -4.37 13.14 12.81
CA ASN A 222 -3.63 12.11 12.07
C ASN A 222 -2.61 11.31 12.92
N ARG A 223 -2.52 11.59 14.22
CA ARG A 223 -1.58 10.93 15.13
C ARG A 223 -1.92 9.46 15.31
N PRO A 224 -1.02 8.50 15.00
CA PRO A 224 -1.24 7.09 15.33
C PRO A 224 -1.20 6.85 16.84
N ASP A 225 -1.62 5.68 17.30
CA ASP A 225 -1.46 5.29 18.71
C ASP A 225 0.02 5.08 19.08
N CYS A 226 0.84 4.58 18.16
CA CYS A 226 2.30 4.51 18.26
C CYS A 226 2.97 4.52 16.88
N ILE A 227 4.29 4.69 16.87
CA ILE A 227 5.13 4.66 15.67
C ILE A 227 6.13 3.52 15.81
N LEU A 228 6.40 2.83 14.68
CA LEU A 228 7.49 1.87 14.55
C LEU A 228 8.52 2.37 13.52
N HIS A 229 9.78 2.03 13.75
CA HIS A 229 10.89 2.33 12.84
C HIS A 229 11.49 1.08 12.20
N HIS A 230 11.20 -0.09 12.76
CA HIS A 230 11.52 -1.41 12.20
C HIS A 230 10.29 -2.30 12.24
N PHE A 231 10.06 -3.06 11.18
CA PHE A 231 8.83 -3.84 11.04
C PHE A 231 8.66 -4.90 12.13
N ASP A 232 9.76 -5.50 12.61
CA ASP A 232 9.75 -6.49 13.68
C ASP A 232 9.37 -5.93 15.07
N GLU A 233 9.33 -4.60 15.26
CA GLU A 233 8.78 -3.97 16.46
C GLU A 233 7.29 -4.27 16.66
N LEU A 234 6.58 -4.67 15.59
CA LEU A 234 5.21 -5.17 15.70
C LEU A 234 5.10 -6.32 16.69
N LEU A 235 6.14 -7.12 16.88
CA LEU A 235 6.14 -8.24 17.84
C LEU A 235 6.09 -7.78 19.30
N ASN A 236 6.54 -6.57 19.59
CA ASN A 236 6.43 -5.95 20.91
C ASN A 236 5.07 -5.29 21.10
N ILE A 237 4.57 -4.63 20.03
CA ILE A 237 3.26 -3.95 20.01
C ILE A 237 2.12 -4.98 20.07
N PHE A 238 2.28 -6.16 19.47
CA PHE A 238 1.32 -7.26 19.45
C PHE A 238 1.89 -8.53 20.10
N PRO A 239 1.94 -8.59 21.45
CA PRO A 239 2.63 -9.68 22.15
C PRO A 239 1.86 -11.00 22.18
N GLY A 240 0.65 -11.07 21.66
CA GLY A 240 -0.24 -12.24 21.66
C GLY A 240 -1.46 -12.04 22.57
N GLU A 241 -2.31 -13.07 22.64
CA GLU A 241 -3.53 -13.09 23.46
C GLU A 241 -4.52 -11.95 23.17
N GLY A 242 -4.54 -11.47 21.91
CA GLY A 242 -5.39 -10.37 21.49
C GLY A 242 -4.99 -9.00 22.05
N ARG A 243 -3.78 -8.83 22.54
CA ARG A 243 -3.31 -7.56 23.13
C ARG A 243 -2.73 -6.62 22.08
N PHE A 244 -2.99 -5.33 22.28
CA PHE A 244 -2.35 -4.23 21.58
C PHE A 244 -1.73 -3.29 22.62
N CYS A 245 -0.41 -3.17 22.58
CA CYS A 245 0.42 -2.44 23.53
C CYS A 245 1.13 -1.26 22.82
N PRO A 246 0.43 -0.14 22.57
CA PRO A 246 1.04 1.00 21.87
C PRO A 246 2.23 1.59 22.62
N GLU A 247 2.27 1.43 23.95
CA GLU A 247 3.41 1.85 24.78
C GLU A 247 4.72 1.10 24.50
N ALA A 248 4.66 0.01 23.75
CA ALA A 248 5.85 -0.72 23.31
C ALA A 248 6.45 -0.17 22.00
N GLY A 249 5.71 0.71 21.30
CA GLY A 249 6.21 1.49 20.16
C GLY A 249 6.68 2.88 20.62
N GLU A 250 7.15 3.70 19.67
CA GLU A 250 7.50 5.08 19.98
C GLU A 250 6.24 5.93 20.20
N ASP A 251 6.26 6.76 21.25
CA ASP A 251 5.21 7.75 21.50
C ASP A 251 5.22 8.81 20.40
N PRO A 252 4.10 8.97 19.64
CA PRO A 252 3.99 9.95 18.57
C PRO A 252 3.82 11.38 19.07
N SER A 253 3.90 11.64 20.37
CA SER A 253 3.84 13.00 20.92
C SER A 253 5.06 13.82 20.45
N PRO A 254 4.90 15.13 20.15
CA PRO A 254 6.02 15.95 19.76
C PRO A 254 7.05 15.94 20.89
N ARG A 255 8.31 15.57 20.56
CA ARG A 255 9.41 15.74 21.48
C ARG A 255 9.56 17.24 21.72
N ILE A 256 9.24 17.70 22.93
CA ILE A 256 9.50 19.08 23.35
C ILE A 256 11.02 19.23 23.33
N LYS A 257 11.53 20.02 22.36
CA LYS A 257 12.95 20.40 22.29
C LYS A 257 13.21 21.58 23.21
#